data_b68ff58ef0c66e96d8a6da2b27922d04
#
_entry.id   b68ff58ef0c66e96d8a6da2b27922d04
#
_cell.length_a   1.000
_cell.length_b   1.000
_cell.length_c   1.000
_cell.angle_alpha   90.00
_cell.angle_beta   90.00
_cell.angle_gamma   90.00
#
_symmetry.space_group_name_H-M   'P 1'
#
loop_
_entity.id
_entity.type
_entity.pdbx_description
1 polymer ?
#
loop_
_entity_poly.entity_id
_entity_poly.type
_entity_poly.pdbx_seq_one_letter_code
_entity_poly.pdbx_strand_id
1 'polypeptide(L)'
;MAEFDELIKETKREIRVFLRNPDVRPDYMKYDQLRDVQSEICRMARIRDPEKFFPYYPKGMADACWGTDHPLVIKLNKILDLYINREF
;
A
#
# COMPACT_ATOMS: atom_id res chain seq x y z
N MET A 1 3.38 -11.42 -16.99
CA MET A 1 3.75 -10.77 -15.75
C MET A 1 2.51 -10.49 -14.94
N ALA A 2 2.57 -10.77 -13.67
CA ALA A 2 1.40 -10.60 -12.83
C ALA A 2 1.20 -9.12 -12.51
N GLU A 3 -0.03 -8.66 -12.66
CA GLU A 3 -0.42 -7.29 -12.33
C GLU A 3 -0.10 -6.96 -10.85
N PHE A 4 -0.29 -7.95 -9.97
CA PHE A 4 -0.03 -7.79 -8.55
C PHE A 4 1.42 -7.36 -8.30
N ASP A 5 2.38 -8.08 -8.87
CA ASP A 5 3.80 -7.78 -8.67
C ASP A 5 4.18 -6.41 -9.23
N GLU A 6 3.62 -6.04 -10.37
CA GLU A 6 3.86 -4.72 -10.96
C GLU A 6 3.34 -3.60 -10.08
N LEU A 7 2.12 -3.77 -9.54
CA LEU A 7 1.53 -2.78 -8.64
C LEU A 7 2.32 -2.65 -7.34
N ILE A 8 2.77 -3.77 -6.78
CA ILE A 8 3.61 -3.74 -5.58
C ILE A 8 4.86 -2.90 -5.84
N LYS A 9 5.51 -3.14 -6.97
CA LYS A 9 6.74 -2.44 -7.34
C LYS A 9 6.52 -0.94 -7.53
N GLU A 10 5.49 -0.57 -8.26
CA GLU A 10 5.14 0.84 -8.49
C GLU A 10 4.78 1.55 -7.19
N THR A 11 3.99 0.88 -6.36
CA THR A 11 3.51 1.45 -5.10
C THR A 11 4.67 1.65 -4.12
N LYS A 12 5.59 0.69 -4.04
CA LYS A 12 6.78 0.82 -3.21
C LYS A 12 7.63 2.02 -3.65
N ARG A 13 7.76 2.21 -4.96
CA ARG A 13 8.52 3.34 -5.51
C ARG A 13 7.87 4.66 -5.12
N GLU A 14 6.56 4.75 -5.24
CA GLU A 14 5.83 5.96 -4.90
C GLU A 14 5.92 6.28 -3.41
N ILE A 15 5.77 5.27 -2.56
CA ILE A 15 5.94 5.45 -1.10
C ILE A 15 7.35 5.94 -0.78
N ARG A 16 8.36 5.38 -1.44
CA ARG A 16 9.75 5.78 -1.22
C ARG A 16 9.97 7.25 -1.56
N VAL A 17 9.36 7.73 -2.64
CA VAL A 17 9.43 9.14 -3.00
C VAL A 17 8.85 10.00 -1.89
N PHE A 18 7.69 9.63 -1.37
CA PHE A 18 7.05 10.38 -0.29
C PHE A 18 7.87 10.33 1.01
N LEU A 19 8.50 9.21 1.31
CA LEU A 19 9.34 9.10 2.50
C LEU A 19 10.59 9.99 2.43
N ARG A 20 11.12 10.19 1.22
CA ARG A 20 12.32 10.99 1.02
C ARG A 20 12.05 12.47 0.79
N ASN A 21 10.83 12.83 0.42
CA ASN A 21 10.48 14.19 0.03
C ASN A 21 9.26 14.68 0.79
N PRO A 22 9.44 15.14 2.04
CA PRO A 22 8.30 15.59 2.84
C PRO A 22 7.49 16.71 2.20
N ASP A 23 8.11 17.48 1.30
CA ASP A 23 7.45 18.59 0.62
C ASP A 23 6.35 18.14 -0.33
N VAL A 24 6.48 16.95 -0.91
CA VAL A 24 5.47 16.42 -1.86
C VAL A 24 4.51 15.43 -1.18
N ARG A 25 4.80 15.07 0.05
CA ARG A 25 3.96 14.14 0.79
C ARG A 25 2.73 14.85 1.36
N PRO A 26 1.52 14.33 1.13
CA PRO A 26 0.34 14.91 1.78
C PRO A 26 0.47 14.89 3.31
N ASP A 27 -0.02 15.94 3.96
CA ASP A 27 0.10 16.09 5.40
C ASP A 27 -0.56 14.94 6.18
N TYR A 28 -1.64 14.38 5.63
CA TYR A 28 -2.36 13.30 6.30
C TYR A 28 -1.69 11.94 6.13
N MET A 29 -0.68 11.83 5.25
CA MET A 29 0.10 10.62 5.08
C MET A 29 1.36 10.69 5.93
N LYS A 30 1.25 10.26 7.19
CA LYS A 30 2.36 10.37 8.13
C LYS A 30 3.50 9.42 7.76
N TYR A 31 4.72 9.83 8.07
CA TYR A 31 5.93 9.07 7.74
C TYR A 31 5.87 7.63 8.27
N ASP A 32 5.54 7.50 9.56
CA ASP A 32 5.49 6.17 10.19
C ASP A 32 4.43 5.28 9.56
N GLN A 33 3.28 5.86 9.23
CA GLN A 33 2.20 5.10 8.60
C GLN A 33 2.60 4.65 7.20
N LEU A 34 3.26 5.49 6.42
CA LEU A 34 3.75 5.12 5.10
C LEU A 34 4.78 4.00 5.18
N ARG A 35 5.66 4.04 6.18
CA ARG A 35 6.62 2.97 6.40
C ARG A 35 5.94 1.65 6.72
N ASP A 36 4.90 1.71 7.55
CA ASP A 36 4.13 0.51 7.90
C ASP A 36 3.43 -0.07 6.66
N VAL A 37 2.83 0.79 5.85
CA VAL A 37 2.19 0.37 4.60
C VAL A 37 3.21 -0.31 3.69
N GLN A 38 4.38 0.29 3.54
CA GLN A 38 5.44 -0.29 2.70
C GLN A 38 5.84 -1.68 3.19
N SER A 39 6.00 -1.82 4.50
CA SER A 39 6.34 -3.12 5.10
C SER A 39 5.25 -4.15 4.83
N GLU A 40 3.98 -3.75 4.94
CA GLU A 40 2.86 -4.64 4.73
C GLU A 40 2.75 -5.12 3.29
N ILE A 41 2.89 -4.22 2.31
CA ILE A 41 2.82 -4.67 0.92
C ILE A 41 3.98 -5.57 0.55
N CYS A 42 5.15 -5.37 1.16
CA CYS A 42 6.26 -6.29 0.98
C CYS A 42 5.92 -7.69 1.51
N ARG A 43 5.27 -7.75 2.67
CA ARG A 43 4.83 -9.02 3.25
C ARG A 43 3.78 -9.70 2.40
N MET A 44 2.82 -8.93 1.88
CA MET A 44 1.80 -9.47 0.99
C MET A 44 2.44 -10.11 -0.24
N ALA A 45 3.43 -9.45 -0.82
CA ALA A 45 4.12 -9.96 -2.00
C ALA A 45 4.90 -11.23 -1.71
N ARG A 46 5.42 -11.36 -0.48
CA ARG A 46 6.20 -12.53 -0.10
C ARG A 46 5.32 -13.71 0.33
N ILE A 47 4.30 -13.43 1.13
CA ILE A 47 3.47 -14.48 1.72
C ILE A 47 2.41 -14.98 0.75
N ARG A 48 1.77 -14.07 0.01
CA ARG A 48 0.77 -14.38 -1.01
C ARG A 48 -0.37 -15.27 -0.50
N ASP A 49 -0.81 -15.01 0.73
CA ASP A 49 -1.87 -15.79 1.34
C ASP A 49 -2.64 -14.95 2.36
N PRO A 50 -3.88 -14.49 2.04
CA PRO A 50 -4.66 -13.66 2.95
C PRO A 50 -5.01 -14.34 4.27
N GLU A 51 -4.96 -15.68 4.32
CA GLU A 51 -5.23 -16.40 5.55
C GLU A 51 -4.03 -16.40 6.49
N LYS A 52 -2.82 -16.30 5.95
CA LYS A 52 -1.58 -16.26 6.75
C LYS A 52 -1.20 -14.87 7.17
N PHE A 53 -1.49 -13.88 6.33
CA PHE A 53 -1.21 -12.48 6.62
C PHE A 53 -2.28 -11.61 5.99
N PHE A 54 -2.91 -10.76 6.78
CA PHE A 54 -3.85 -9.76 6.27
C PHE A 54 -3.34 -8.38 6.69
N PRO A 55 -3.23 -7.43 5.77
CA PRO A 55 -2.64 -6.12 6.09
C PRO A 55 -3.56 -5.27 6.96
N TYR A 56 -2.97 -4.42 7.77
CA TYR A 56 -3.69 -3.47 8.60
C TYR A 56 -3.99 -2.18 7.85
N TYR A 57 -3.25 -1.89 6.75
CA TYR A 57 -3.31 -0.57 6.14
C TYR A 57 -4.70 -0.13 5.68
N PRO A 58 -5.61 -1.02 5.24
CA PRO A 58 -6.95 -0.54 4.85
C PRO A 58 -7.65 0.18 6.00
N LYS A 59 -7.57 -0.36 7.21
CA LYS A 59 -8.14 0.27 8.39
C LYS A 59 -7.37 1.52 8.77
N GLY A 60 -6.05 1.46 8.73
CA GLY A 60 -5.20 2.61 9.05
C GLY A 60 -5.45 3.80 8.14
N MET A 61 -5.63 3.55 6.84
CA MET A 61 -5.94 4.61 5.89
C MET A 61 -7.30 5.23 6.18
N ALA A 62 -8.30 4.41 6.50
CA ALA A 62 -9.64 4.91 6.82
C ALA A 62 -9.61 5.75 8.10
N ASP A 63 -8.93 5.27 9.14
CA ASP A 63 -8.82 5.97 10.41
C ASP A 63 -8.08 7.31 10.26
N ALA A 64 -7.11 7.37 9.36
CA ALA A 64 -6.33 8.58 9.11
C ALA A 64 -6.95 9.49 8.05
N CYS A 65 -8.12 9.13 7.54
CA CYS A 65 -8.87 9.92 6.56
C CYS A 65 -8.08 10.20 5.27
N TRP A 66 -7.43 9.17 4.73
CA TRP A 66 -6.68 9.32 3.47
C TRP A 66 -7.61 9.53 2.25
N GLY A 67 -8.91 9.23 2.38
CA GLY A 67 -9.85 9.36 1.28
C GLY A 67 -9.68 8.23 0.26
N THR A 68 -10.22 8.44 -0.93
CA THR A 68 -10.23 7.42 -1.99
C THR A 68 -9.69 7.93 -3.33
N ASP A 69 -9.32 9.20 -3.40
CA ASP A 69 -8.97 9.84 -4.68
C ASP A 69 -7.48 9.89 -5.00
N HIS A 70 -6.64 9.80 -3.98
CA HIS A 70 -5.20 9.92 -4.21
C HIS A 70 -4.68 8.70 -4.99
N PRO A 71 -3.81 8.90 -5.99
CA PRO A 71 -3.29 7.78 -6.79
C PRO A 71 -2.67 6.66 -5.97
N LEU A 72 -1.97 7.00 -4.87
CA LEU A 72 -1.38 5.98 -3.99
C LEU A 72 -2.47 5.13 -3.33
N VAL A 73 -3.55 5.77 -2.87
CA VAL A 73 -4.66 5.06 -2.24
C VAL A 73 -5.33 4.13 -3.24
N ILE A 74 -5.52 4.60 -4.47
CA ILE A 74 -6.12 3.79 -5.54
C ILE A 74 -5.28 2.53 -5.78
N LYS A 75 -3.95 2.68 -5.84
CA LYS A 75 -3.05 1.54 -6.02
C LYS A 75 -3.10 0.57 -4.84
N LEU A 76 -3.12 1.11 -3.62
CA LEU A 76 -3.18 0.27 -2.42
C LEU A 76 -4.49 -0.53 -2.36
N ASN A 77 -5.60 0.09 -2.74
CA ASN A 77 -6.88 -0.62 -2.78
C ASN A 77 -6.89 -1.70 -3.87
N LYS A 78 -6.28 -1.42 -5.02
CA LYS A 78 -6.17 -2.42 -6.08
C LYS A 78 -5.30 -3.60 -5.65
N ILE A 79 -4.20 -3.33 -4.97
CA ILE A 79 -3.33 -4.39 -4.43
C ILE A 79 -4.13 -5.27 -3.48
N LEU A 80 -4.93 -4.65 -2.61
CA LEU A 80 -5.74 -5.39 -1.65
C LEU A 80 -6.75 -6.30 -2.36
N ASP A 81 -7.43 -5.78 -3.39
CA ASP A 81 -8.41 -6.57 -4.16
C ASP A 81 -7.75 -7.78 -4.80
N LEU A 82 -6.60 -7.59 -5.44
CA LEU A 82 -5.87 -8.68 -6.07
C LEU A 82 -5.42 -9.71 -5.04
N TYR A 83 -4.97 -9.22 -3.88
CA TYR A 83 -4.49 -10.08 -2.80
C TYR A 83 -5.62 -10.95 -2.24
N ILE A 84 -6.76 -10.33 -1.94
CA ILE A 84 -7.91 -11.05 -1.39
C ILE A 84 -8.41 -12.12 -2.38
N ASN A 85 -8.41 -11.78 -3.66
CA ASN A 85 -8.86 -12.70 -4.71
C ASN A 85 -7.77 -13.67 -5.17
N ARG A 86 -6.59 -13.62 -4.57
CA ARG A 86 -5.44 -14.48 -4.90
C ARG A 86 -5.03 -14.36 -6.37
N GLU A 87 -5.09 -13.17 -6.90
CA GLU A 87 -4.70 -12.87 -8.28
C GLU A 87 -3.27 -12.32 -8.30
N PHE A 88 -2.32 -13.21 -8.12
CA PHE A 88 -0.89 -12.86 -8.01
C PHE A 88 -0.16 -12.91 -9.32
#